data_6f2ceaa95566a552d88078d761df5618
#
_entry.id   6f2ceaa95566a552d88078d761df5618
#
_cell.length_a   1.000
_cell.length_b   1.000
_cell.length_c   1.000
_cell.angle_alpha   90.00
_cell.angle_beta   90.00
_cell.angle_gamma   90.00
#
_symmetry.space_group_name_H-M   'P 1'
#
loop_
_entity.id
_entity.type
_entity.pdbx_description
1 polymer ?
#
loop_
_entity_poly.entity_id
_entity_poly.type
_entity_poly.pdbx_seq_one_letter_code
_entity_poly.pdbx_strand_id
1 'polypeptide(L)'
;YLMEKEVIGAVGFAVGYKNDNISSGLALSLFVDKKIIIENVPKTIKYLGITGIPTDIKEVGEIKHNLTDEILTPDEDLPMRMGGSISVKNPKEFGTRGLLLTKDKKQFLLTCYHVLLMEFFPNKTLYEGLPSRLAEYPSSMTMPLVESNTGSIVYGCYDSNNDFAIVKVDNANALVNGISSRRFKGFYDSNTLPSLLNKNVITAGAVTNMKQGKVLDTNGKVILTNTGRRFENVVVTEKISKPGDSGAPVIDENNKVVGIIIASDEFFRSYILPVHNLLILNSYRLN
;
A
#
# COMPACT_ATOMS: atom_id res chain seq x y z
N TYR A 1 14.38 18.54 -1.90
CA TYR A 1 14.61 20.00 -1.66
C TYR A 1 13.63 20.60 -0.65
N LEU A 2 12.30 20.41 -0.80
CA LEU A 2 11.31 20.94 0.15
C LEU A 2 11.30 20.17 1.49
N MET A 3 11.62 18.89 1.50
CA MET A 3 11.76 18.11 2.71
C MET A 3 13.16 18.22 3.33
N GLU A 4 14.18 18.58 2.55
CA GLU A 4 15.55 18.78 3.02
C GLU A 4 15.75 20.15 3.68
N LYS A 5 14.93 21.13 3.34
CA LYS A 5 14.90 22.46 3.98
C LYS A 5 13.74 22.58 4.96
N GLU A 6 13.73 21.71 6.00
CA GLU A 6 12.94 21.91 7.22
C GLU A 6 11.69 22.78 7.07
N VAL A 7 10.76 22.39 6.19
CA VAL A 7 9.39 22.88 6.32
C VAL A 7 8.86 22.14 7.55
N ILE A 8 8.92 22.80 8.69
CA ILE A 8 8.51 22.26 9.98
C ILE A 8 7.09 21.66 9.84
N GLY A 9 6.96 20.36 10.12
CA GLY A 9 5.68 19.65 10.04
C GLY A 9 5.33 19.05 8.68
N ALA A 10 6.21 19.11 7.67
CA ALA A 10 5.98 18.43 6.39
C ALA A 10 6.26 16.92 6.55
N VAL A 11 5.26 16.09 6.25
CA VAL A 11 5.34 14.63 6.28
C VAL A 11 5.30 14.01 4.89
N GLY A 12 5.14 14.81 3.85
CA GLY A 12 5.18 14.33 2.48
C GLY A 12 4.77 15.37 1.44
N PHE A 13 4.90 14.98 0.17
CA PHE A 13 4.38 15.74 -0.95
C PHE A 13 4.00 14.81 -2.11
N ALA A 14 3.12 15.28 -2.99
CA ALA A 14 2.70 14.57 -4.20
C ALA A 14 2.18 15.54 -5.27
N VAL A 15 1.92 15.03 -6.47
CA VAL A 15 1.31 15.80 -7.55
C VAL A 15 -0.17 15.47 -7.63
N GLY A 16 -1.03 16.45 -7.46
CA GLY A 16 -2.48 16.31 -7.50
C GLY A 16 -3.17 17.54 -8.08
N TYR A 17 -4.48 17.62 -7.91
CA TYR A 17 -5.25 18.81 -8.25
C TYR A 17 -5.40 19.71 -7.02
N LYS A 18 -5.27 21.02 -7.23
CA LYS A 18 -5.45 22.01 -6.16
C LYS A 18 -6.85 21.86 -5.53
N ASN A 19 -6.89 21.78 -4.20
CA ASN A 19 -8.12 21.51 -3.43
C ASN A 19 -8.84 20.22 -3.85
N ASP A 20 -8.09 19.21 -4.34
CA ASP A 20 -8.63 17.94 -4.87
C ASP A 20 -9.68 18.13 -6.00
N ASN A 21 -9.62 19.27 -6.72
CA ASN A 21 -10.57 19.63 -7.75
C ASN A 21 -9.88 19.78 -9.12
N ILE A 22 -10.29 18.97 -10.10
CA ILE A 22 -9.74 18.95 -11.46
C ILE A 22 -9.80 20.31 -12.16
N SER A 23 -10.85 21.09 -11.91
CA SER A 23 -11.01 22.42 -12.52
C SER A 23 -10.05 23.48 -11.95
N SER A 24 -9.42 23.21 -10.82
CA SER A 24 -8.45 24.11 -10.18
C SER A 24 -7.01 23.95 -10.71
N GLY A 25 -6.78 23.00 -11.63
CA GLY A 25 -5.49 22.70 -12.22
C GLY A 25 -4.55 21.91 -11.32
N LEU A 26 -3.44 21.45 -11.90
CA LEU A 26 -2.40 20.69 -11.19
C LEU A 26 -1.67 21.56 -10.16
N ALA A 27 -1.34 20.97 -9.03
CA ALA A 27 -0.59 21.58 -7.95
C ALA A 27 0.40 20.58 -7.32
N LEU A 28 1.42 21.07 -6.63
CA LEU A 28 2.20 20.28 -5.71
C LEU A 28 1.48 20.28 -4.36
N SER A 29 0.92 19.12 -3.98
CA SER A 29 0.35 18.89 -2.66
C SER A 29 1.48 18.74 -1.64
N LEU A 30 1.43 19.51 -0.56
CA LEU A 30 2.32 19.38 0.59
C LEU A 30 1.53 18.83 1.77
N PHE A 31 1.89 17.65 2.23
CA PHE A 31 1.25 17.00 3.37
C PHE A 31 1.89 17.45 4.69
N VAL A 32 1.05 17.86 5.63
CA VAL A 32 1.49 18.30 6.96
C VAL A 32 0.70 17.57 8.04
N ASP A 33 1.36 17.21 9.16
CA ASP A 33 0.72 16.50 10.27
C ASP A 33 -0.25 17.38 11.06
N LYS A 34 0.05 18.67 11.16
CA LYS A 34 -0.82 19.69 11.76
C LYS A 34 -0.82 20.92 10.90
N LYS A 35 -1.94 21.64 10.88
CA LYS A 35 -2.05 22.96 10.24
C LYS A 35 -1.24 23.99 11.05
N ILE A 36 0.07 23.87 11.00
CA ILE A 36 0.96 24.92 11.45
C ILE A 36 0.80 26.07 10.47
N ILE A 37 0.71 27.32 10.94
CA ILE A 37 0.70 28.51 10.08
C ILE A 37 1.99 28.47 9.27
N ILE A 38 1.90 28.00 8.03
CA ILE A 38 3.05 27.84 7.14
C ILE A 38 3.20 29.16 6.38
N GLU A 39 3.58 30.20 7.11
CA GLU A 39 3.86 31.53 6.53
C GLU A 39 4.97 31.49 5.47
N ASN A 40 5.79 30.42 5.48
CA ASN A 40 6.96 30.30 4.64
C ASN A 40 6.80 29.34 3.44
N VAL A 41 5.62 28.74 3.22
CA VAL A 41 5.41 27.92 2.02
C VAL A 41 5.12 28.84 0.84
N PRO A 42 5.95 28.85 -0.21
CA PRO A 42 5.69 29.69 -1.38
C PRO A 42 4.39 29.23 -2.06
N LYS A 43 3.54 30.17 -2.45
CA LYS A 43 2.28 29.91 -3.17
C LYS A 43 2.49 29.18 -4.50
N THR A 44 3.68 29.32 -5.07
CA THR A 44 4.11 28.64 -6.30
C THR A 44 5.58 28.25 -6.19
N ILE A 45 5.95 27.19 -6.89
CA ILE A 45 7.35 26.73 -6.97
C ILE A 45 7.84 26.69 -8.41
N LYS A 46 9.17 26.57 -8.57
CA LYS A 46 9.83 26.26 -9.82
C LYS A 46 10.40 24.82 -9.73
N TYR A 47 10.05 23.98 -10.69
CA TYR A 47 10.56 22.60 -10.77
C TYR A 47 10.84 22.23 -12.23
N LEU A 48 12.02 21.67 -12.51
CA LEU A 48 12.48 21.28 -13.87
C LEU A 48 12.28 22.34 -14.94
N GLY A 49 12.52 23.62 -14.61
CA GLY A 49 12.36 24.74 -15.55
C GLY A 49 10.94 25.28 -15.67
N ILE A 50 9.93 24.61 -15.16
CA ILE A 50 8.55 25.08 -15.10
C ILE A 50 8.41 26.03 -13.91
N THR A 51 7.93 27.24 -14.14
CA THR A 51 7.69 28.25 -13.10
C THR A 51 6.20 28.38 -12.82
N GLY A 52 5.85 28.81 -11.60
CA GLY A 52 4.47 29.10 -11.25
C GLY A 52 3.61 27.86 -10.95
N ILE A 53 4.23 26.70 -10.66
CA ILE A 53 3.48 25.51 -10.21
C ILE A 53 2.84 25.85 -8.86
N PRO A 54 1.49 25.85 -8.73
CA PRO A 54 0.84 26.17 -7.47
C PRO A 54 1.14 25.12 -6.41
N THR A 55 1.19 25.57 -5.16
CA THR A 55 1.27 24.66 -4.00
C THR A 55 -0.11 24.54 -3.35
N ASP A 56 -0.39 23.35 -2.80
CA ASP A 56 -1.60 23.03 -2.07
C ASP A 56 -1.22 22.35 -0.75
N ILE A 57 -1.62 22.96 0.38
CA ILE A 57 -1.26 22.44 1.71
C ILE A 57 -2.41 21.58 2.22
N LYS A 58 -2.12 20.32 2.48
CA LYS A 58 -3.10 19.32 2.93
C LYS A 58 -2.72 18.82 4.32
N GLU A 59 -3.58 19.06 5.28
CA GLU A 59 -3.45 18.46 6.60
C GLU A 59 -3.82 16.97 6.51
N VAL A 60 -2.94 16.10 6.98
CA VAL A 60 -3.13 14.65 6.90
C VAL A 60 -3.07 13.97 8.28
N GLY A 61 -2.64 14.69 9.33
CA GLY A 61 -2.42 14.10 10.65
C GLY A 61 -1.33 13.02 10.62
N GLU A 62 -1.43 12.05 11.52
CA GLU A 62 -0.48 10.95 11.55
C GLU A 62 -0.70 9.98 10.38
N ILE A 63 0.39 9.64 9.69
CA ILE A 63 0.42 8.59 8.65
C ILE A 63 1.01 7.33 9.28
N LYS A 64 0.24 6.26 9.35
CA LYS A 64 0.64 5.00 10.00
C LYS A 64 0.37 3.80 9.11
N HIS A 65 1.14 2.74 9.31
CA HIS A 65 0.80 1.43 8.76
C HIS A 65 -0.59 0.98 9.21
N ASN A 66 -1.29 0.28 8.32
CA ASN A 66 -2.63 -0.25 8.57
C ASN A 66 -2.57 -1.66 9.18
N LEU A 67 -1.90 -1.81 10.33
CA LEU A 67 -1.94 -3.02 11.16
C LEU A 67 -3.02 -2.90 12.23
N THR A 68 -3.56 -4.04 12.65
CA THR A 68 -4.51 -4.11 13.78
C THR A 68 -4.33 -5.42 14.55
N ASP A 69 -4.56 -5.33 15.84
CA ASP A 69 -4.71 -6.44 16.78
C ASP A 69 -6.19 -6.72 17.12
N GLU A 70 -7.11 -5.88 16.62
CA GLU A 70 -8.54 -6.08 16.84
C GLU A 70 -9.03 -7.33 16.09
N ILE A 71 -9.72 -8.22 16.81
CA ILE A 71 -10.38 -9.39 16.24
C ILE A 71 -11.64 -8.91 15.52
N LEU A 72 -11.61 -8.97 14.19
CA LEU A 72 -12.74 -8.62 13.35
C LEU A 72 -13.33 -9.88 12.75
N THR A 73 -14.64 -9.94 12.62
CA THR A 73 -15.31 -11.03 11.90
C THR A 73 -15.14 -10.80 10.39
N PRO A 74 -14.33 -11.61 9.69
CA PRO A 74 -14.16 -11.45 8.25
C PRO A 74 -15.43 -11.88 7.51
N ASP A 75 -15.61 -11.34 6.31
CA ASP A 75 -16.62 -11.80 5.38
C ASP A 75 -16.32 -13.25 4.95
N GLU A 76 -17.31 -14.14 5.07
CA GLU A 76 -17.18 -15.58 4.83
C GLU A 76 -16.69 -15.93 3.41
N ASP A 77 -16.84 -15.02 2.45
CA ASP A 77 -16.43 -15.20 1.05
C ASP A 77 -14.92 -14.96 0.77
N LEU A 78 -14.13 -14.50 1.74
CA LEU A 78 -12.76 -14.05 1.51
C LEU A 78 -11.63 -15.10 1.65
N PRO A 79 -11.78 -16.32 2.22
CA PRO A 79 -10.64 -17.19 2.50
C PRO A 79 -9.79 -17.55 1.27
N MET A 80 -10.41 -17.59 0.10
CA MET A 80 -9.79 -18.10 -1.13
C MET A 80 -9.41 -17.01 -2.14
N ARG A 81 -9.74 -15.74 -1.87
CA ARG A 81 -9.46 -14.61 -2.76
C ARG A 81 -8.39 -13.69 -2.18
N MET A 82 -7.83 -12.84 -3.01
CA MET A 82 -7.02 -11.72 -2.54
C MET A 82 -7.91 -10.76 -1.74
N GLY A 83 -7.34 -10.06 -0.78
CA GLY A 83 -8.11 -9.25 0.16
C GLY A 83 -8.45 -9.95 1.49
N GLY A 84 -8.27 -11.26 1.61
CA GLY A 84 -8.38 -11.97 2.89
C GLY A 84 -7.18 -11.76 3.80
N SER A 85 -7.30 -12.10 5.08
CA SER A 85 -6.25 -11.88 6.07
C SER A 85 -5.02 -12.77 5.87
N ILE A 86 -3.88 -12.28 6.33
CA ILE A 86 -2.59 -12.99 6.39
C ILE A 86 -1.79 -12.51 7.60
N SER A 87 -1.06 -13.41 8.24
CA SER A 87 -0.16 -13.09 9.35
C SER A 87 1.01 -14.07 9.40
N VAL A 88 1.93 -13.85 10.32
CA VAL A 88 2.85 -14.91 10.74
C VAL A 88 2.12 -15.96 11.58
N LYS A 89 2.71 -17.12 11.77
CA LYS A 89 2.17 -18.12 12.69
C LYS A 89 2.28 -17.61 14.14
N ASN A 90 1.20 -17.75 14.91
CA ASN A 90 1.04 -17.18 16.27
C ASN A 90 1.18 -15.65 16.28
N PRO A 91 0.31 -14.94 15.58
CA PRO A 91 0.44 -13.52 15.33
C PRO A 91 0.01 -12.66 16.54
N LYS A 92 0.57 -11.44 16.61
CA LYS A 92 0.04 -10.34 17.43
C LYS A 92 -0.79 -9.38 16.60
N GLU A 93 -0.51 -9.32 15.31
CA GLU A 93 -1.15 -8.44 14.35
C GLU A 93 -1.35 -9.19 13.03
N PHE A 94 -2.24 -8.70 12.20
CA PHE A 94 -2.48 -9.23 10.86
C PHE A 94 -2.57 -8.11 9.82
N GLY A 95 -2.43 -8.48 8.56
CA GLY A 95 -2.68 -7.64 7.40
C GLY A 95 -3.48 -8.41 6.36
N THR A 96 -3.35 -8.00 5.11
CA THR A 96 -4.15 -8.48 3.99
C THR A 96 -3.29 -9.13 2.90
N ARG A 97 -3.78 -10.23 2.31
CA ARG A 97 -3.22 -10.86 1.10
C ARG A 97 -3.42 -9.95 -0.11
N GLY A 98 -2.32 -9.56 -0.77
CA GLY A 98 -2.35 -8.60 -1.87
C GLY A 98 -2.55 -9.24 -3.23
N LEU A 99 -1.53 -9.94 -3.73
CA LEU A 99 -1.52 -10.50 -5.07
C LEU A 99 -1.08 -11.97 -5.05
N LEU A 100 -1.64 -12.76 -5.95
CA LEU A 100 -1.11 -14.07 -6.28
C LEU A 100 -0.17 -13.95 -7.48
N LEU A 101 1.07 -14.33 -7.27
CA LEU A 101 2.15 -14.20 -8.25
C LEU A 101 2.64 -15.57 -8.70
N THR A 102 3.22 -15.63 -9.89
CA THR A 102 3.85 -16.83 -10.43
C THR A 102 5.29 -16.52 -10.84
N LYS A 103 6.22 -17.42 -10.48
CA LYS A 103 7.61 -17.44 -10.93
C LYS A 103 8.07 -18.89 -11.02
N ASP A 104 8.70 -19.29 -12.12
CA ASP A 104 9.22 -20.64 -12.36
C ASP A 104 8.19 -21.75 -12.06
N LYS A 105 6.94 -21.55 -12.50
CA LYS A 105 5.79 -22.45 -12.28
C LYS A 105 5.39 -22.62 -10.82
N LYS A 106 5.96 -21.85 -9.90
CA LYS A 106 5.59 -21.83 -8.48
C LYS A 106 4.70 -20.61 -8.20
N GLN A 107 3.85 -20.73 -7.19
CA GLN A 107 2.93 -19.67 -6.80
C GLN A 107 3.37 -19.02 -5.49
N PHE A 108 3.08 -17.72 -5.39
CA PHE A 108 3.51 -16.89 -4.28
C PHE A 108 2.41 -15.88 -3.95
N LEU A 109 2.25 -15.60 -2.66
CA LEU A 109 1.44 -14.49 -2.18
C LEU A 109 2.32 -13.28 -1.90
N LEU A 110 1.84 -12.10 -2.30
CA LEU A 110 2.40 -10.81 -1.94
C LEU A 110 1.59 -10.19 -0.82
N THR A 111 2.28 -9.62 0.17
CA THR A 111 1.74 -8.70 1.17
C THR A 111 2.82 -7.67 1.57
N CYS A 112 2.58 -6.85 2.59
CA CYS A 112 3.60 -5.93 3.10
C CYS A 112 4.67 -6.64 3.94
N TYR A 113 5.90 -6.09 3.89
CA TYR A 113 7.01 -6.50 4.77
C TYR A 113 6.64 -6.31 6.25
N HIS A 114 6.09 -5.14 6.57
CA HIS A 114 5.73 -4.81 7.93
C HIS A 114 4.68 -5.75 8.53
N VAL A 115 3.85 -6.41 7.71
CA VAL A 115 2.86 -7.41 8.15
C VAL A 115 3.53 -8.70 8.63
N LEU A 116 4.56 -9.18 7.93
CA LEU A 116 5.12 -10.50 8.18
C LEU A 116 6.52 -10.50 8.81
N LEU A 117 7.29 -9.43 8.65
CA LEU A 117 8.71 -9.45 8.95
C LEU A 117 9.16 -8.35 9.92
N MET A 118 8.41 -7.25 10.06
CA MET A 118 8.82 -6.09 10.86
C MET A 118 9.04 -6.45 12.33
N GLU A 119 8.18 -7.26 12.93
CA GLU A 119 8.32 -7.69 14.34
C GLU A 119 9.66 -8.41 14.58
N PHE A 120 10.15 -9.16 13.60
CA PHE A 120 11.34 -9.99 13.74
C PHE A 120 12.62 -9.31 13.23
N PHE A 121 12.47 -8.45 12.24
CA PHE A 121 13.58 -7.81 11.54
C PHE A 121 13.34 -6.32 11.30
N PRO A 122 13.13 -5.51 12.35
CA PRO A 122 12.73 -4.11 12.22
C PRO A 122 13.79 -3.24 11.51
N ASN A 123 15.05 -3.65 11.57
CA ASN A 123 16.19 -2.90 11.01
C ASN A 123 16.74 -3.51 9.71
N LYS A 124 16.12 -4.57 9.18
CA LYS A 124 16.55 -5.16 7.91
C LYS A 124 15.80 -4.55 6.74
N THR A 125 16.53 -4.22 5.69
CA THR A 125 15.97 -3.76 4.43
C THR A 125 15.69 -4.91 3.46
N LEU A 126 16.38 -6.06 3.62
CA LEU A 126 16.24 -7.23 2.78
C LEU A 126 16.15 -8.51 3.63
N TYR A 127 15.22 -9.37 3.27
CA TYR A 127 15.07 -10.72 3.81
C TYR A 127 15.11 -11.73 2.66
N GLU A 128 16.04 -12.65 2.69
CA GLU A 128 16.16 -13.76 1.75
C GLU A 128 16.32 -15.08 2.52
N GLY A 129 15.22 -15.80 2.69
CA GLY A 129 15.19 -17.21 3.05
C GLY A 129 15.80 -17.65 4.40
N LEU A 130 15.96 -16.76 5.39
CA LEU A 130 16.62 -17.06 6.66
C LEU A 130 15.76 -16.68 7.86
N PRO A 131 15.68 -17.51 8.87
CA PRO A 131 15.28 -18.92 8.84
C PRO A 131 13.86 -19.03 8.28
N SER A 132 13.45 -20.16 7.77
CA SER A 132 12.13 -20.36 7.18
C SER A 132 11.02 -20.01 8.18
N ARG A 133 10.41 -18.84 8.00
CA ARG A 133 9.23 -18.43 8.76
C ARG A 133 7.98 -18.78 7.98
N LEU A 134 6.94 -19.15 8.71
CA LEU A 134 5.66 -19.51 8.12
C LEU A 134 4.69 -18.33 8.25
N ALA A 135 4.02 -18.03 7.15
CA ALA A 135 2.81 -17.23 7.13
C ALA A 135 1.59 -18.16 7.14
N GLU A 136 0.50 -17.70 7.73
CA GLU A 136 -0.80 -18.38 7.73
C GLU A 136 -1.86 -17.50 7.06
N TYR A 137 -2.77 -18.14 6.31
CA TYR A 137 -3.86 -17.48 5.60
C TYR A 137 -5.09 -18.40 5.48
N PRO A 138 -6.27 -18.00 5.94
CA PRO A 138 -6.50 -16.77 6.69
C PRO A 138 -5.68 -16.73 7.99
N SER A 139 -5.50 -15.52 8.56
CA SER A 139 -4.87 -15.38 9.87
C SER A 139 -5.72 -16.06 10.95
N SER A 140 -5.08 -16.78 11.87
CA SER A 140 -5.77 -17.36 13.02
C SER A 140 -6.40 -16.32 13.97
N MET A 141 -5.95 -15.06 13.90
CA MET A 141 -6.59 -13.94 14.61
C MET A 141 -7.98 -13.60 14.07
N THR A 142 -8.17 -13.70 12.75
CA THR A 142 -9.45 -13.33 12.13
C THR A 142 -10.40 -14.53 12.02
N MET A 143 -9.87 -15.73 11.87
CA MET A 143 -10.63 -16.96 11.67
C MET A 143 -10.10 -18.12 12.56
N PRO A 144 -10.22 -18.03 13.88
CA PRO A 144 -9.59 -18.99 14.80
C PRO A 144 -10.17 -20.42 14.69
N LEU A 145 -11.36 -20.58 14.13
CA LEU A 145 -12.02 -21.89 13.95
C LEU A 145 -11.80 -22.50 12.55
N VAL A 146 -11.14 -21.76 11.65
CA VAL A 146 -10.84 -22.22 10.30
C VAL A 146 -9.40 -22.70 10.24
N GLU A 147 -9.17 -23.89 9.68
CA GLU A 147 -7.82 -24.37 9.45
C GLU A 147 -7.09 -23.46 8.46
N SER A 148 -6.04 -22.80 8.93
CA SER A 148 -5.23 -21.89 8.11
C SER A 148 -4.31 -22.67 7.19
N ASN A 149 -4.24 -22.29 5.93
CA ASN A 149 -3.15 -22.70 5.06
C ASN A 149 -1.84 -22.05 5.51
N THR A 150 -0.72 -22.70 5.27
CA THR A 150 0.59 -22.16 5.59
C THR A 150 1.43 -22.01 4.33
N GLY A 151 2.37 -21.06 4.36
CA GLY A 151 3.34 -20.84 3.31
C GLY A 151 4.65 -20.34 3.88
N SER A 152 5.76 -20.62 3.20
CA SER A 152 7.09 -20.18 3.62
C SER A 152 7.35 -18.77 3.14
N ILE A 153 7.74 -17.85 4.06
CA ILE A 153 8.19 -16.51 3.69
C ILE A 153 9.59 -16.65 3.06
N VAL A 154 9.71 -16.31 1.78
CA VAL A 154 10.93 -16.53 0.99
C VAL A 154 11.68 -15.26 0.64
N TYR A 155 11.00 -14.13 0.67
CA TYR A 155 11.58 -12.83 0.32
C TYR A 155 10.86 -11.70 1.06
N GLY A 156 11.60 -10.64 1.37
CA GLY A 156 11.04 -9.39 1.86
C GLY A 156 11.98 -8.22 1.60
N CYS A 157 11.43 -7.07 1.27
CA CYS A 157 12.17 -5.84 1.04
C CYS A 157 11.45 -4.67 1.70
N TYR A 158 12.21 -3.86 2.44
CA TYR A 158 11.70 -2.70 3.18
C TYR A 158 12.66 -1.52 3.05
N ASP A 159 12.44 -0.68 2.05
CA ASP A 159 13.22 0.53 1.78
C ASP A 159 12.30 1.68 1.33
N SER A 160 12.84 2.75 0.76
CA SER A 160 12.06 3.91 0.33
C SER A 160 11.08 3.61 -0.82
N ASN A 161 11.25 2.52 -1.54
CA ASN A 161 10.41 2.14 -2.68
C ASN A 161 9.70 0.81 -2.47
N ASN A 162 9.98 0.11 -1.38
CA ASN A 162 9.51 -1.24 -1.16
C ASN A 162 9.05 -1.45 0.28
N ASP A 163 7.91 -2.11 0.41
CA ASP A 163 7.35 -2.65 1.64
C ASP A 163 6.66 -3.97 1.28
N PHE A 164 7.46 -4.98 0.89
CA PHE A 164 6.94 -6.21 0.31
C PHE A 164 7.48 -7.46 1.02
N ALA A 165 6.59 -8.41 1.27
CA ALA A 165 6.92 -9.78 1.64
C ALA A 165 6.29 -10.78 0.68
N ILE A 166 7.05 -11.80 0.32
CA ILE A 166 6.66 -12.86 -0.61
C ILE A 166 6.60 -14.19 0.15
N VAL A 167 5.46 -14.84 0.06
CA VAL A 167 5.19 -16.13 0.67
C VAL A 167 5.03 -17.18 -0.42
N LYS A 168 5.88 -18.21 -0.42
CA LYS A 168 5.72 -19.38 -1.29
C LYS A 168 4.54 -20.20 -0.80
N VAL A 169 3.62 -20.51 -1.72
CA VAL A 169 2.40 -21.26 -1.45
C VAL A 169 2.58 -22.69 -1.94
N ASP A 170 2.39 -23.68 -1.05
CA ASP A 170 2.58 -25.08 -1.40
C ASP A 170 1.31 -25.70 -2.00
N ASN A 171 0.12 -25.18 -1.69
CA ASN A 171 -1.16 -25.65 -2.25
C ASN A 171 -2.02 -24.46 -2.69
N ALA A 172 -1.78 -23.97 -3.90
CA ALA A 172 -2.41 -22.76 -4.41
C ALA A 172 -3.66 -23.00 -5.29
N ASN A 173 -4.06 -24.26 -5.49
CA ASN A 173 -5.18 -24.59 -6.40
C ASN A 173 -6.52 -23.96 -5.99
N ALA A 174 -6.62 -23.50 -4.77
CA ALA A 174 -7.80 -22.84 -4.23
C ALA A 174 -7.74 -21.31 -4.23
N LEU A 175 -6.58 -20.70 -4.54
CA LEU A 175 -6.42 -19.23 -4.50
C LEU A 175 -6.80 -18.59 -5.85
N VAL A 176 -7.60 -17.54 -5.79
CA VAL A 176 -8.03 -16.77 -6.95
C VAL A 176 -7.33 -15.41 -6.97
N ASN A 177 -6.62 -15.11 -8.07
CA ASN A 177 -5.96 -13.83 -8.28
C ASN A 177 -6.97 -12.75 -8.67
N GLY A 178 -7.63 -12.20 -7.68
CA GLY A 178 -8.66 -11.19 -7.86
C GLY A 178 -9.39 -10.89 -6.56
N ILE A 179 -10.19 -9.84 -6.58
CA ILE A 179 -11.07 -9.42 -5.49
C ILE A 179 -12.53 -9.55 -5.94
N SER A 180 -13.39 -10.13 -5.12
CA SER A 180 -14.76 -10.47 -5.49
C SER A 180 -14.81 -11.20 -6.84
N SER A 181 -15.60 -10.77 -7.79
CA SER A 181 -15.67 -11.32 -9.17
C SER A 181 -14.61 -10.75 -10.12
N ARG A 182 -13.74 -9.83 -9.67
CA ARG A 182 -12.79 -9.09 -10.49
C ARG A 182 -11.43 -9.80 -10.51
N ARG A 183 -11.05 -10.39 -11.63
CA ARG A 183 -9.72 -10.96 -11.84
C ARG A 183 -8.73 -9.87 -12.27
N PHE A 184 -7.50 -9.91 -11.74
CA PHE A 184 -6.46 -8.94 -12.08
C PHE A 184 -5.98 -9.11 -13.52
N LYS A 185 -5.73 -7.99 -14.22
CA LYS A 185 -5.39 -7.93 -15.66
C LYS A 185 -4.09 -7.16 -15.94
N GLY A 186 -3.05 -7.42 -15.22
CA GLY A 186 -1.79 -6.67 -15.36
C GLY A 186 -1.66 -5.56 -14.31
N PHE A 187 -0.66 -4.71 -14.44
CA PHE A 187 -0.31 -3.68 -13.47
C PHE A 187 0.10 -2.36 -14.13
N TYR A 188 0.00 -1.28 -13.41
CA TYR A 188 0.52 0.03 -13.82
C TYR A 188 2.02 0.09 -13.61
N ASP A 189 2.74 0.71 -14.53
CA ASP A 189 4.15 1.08 -14.41
C ASP A 189 4.31 2.58 -14.08
N SER A 190 5.54 3.01 -13.83
CA SER A 190 5.85 4.39 -13.46
C SER A 190 5.39 5.44 -14.49
N ASN A 191 5.36 5.07 -15.78
CA ASN A 191 4.96 5.99 -16.85
C ASN A 191 3.44 6.13 -16.95
N THR A 192 2.71 5.08 -16.58
CA THR A 192 1.24 5.02 -16.70
C THR A 192 0.52 5.40 -15.42
N LEU A 193 1.17 5.32 -14.24
CA LEU A 193 0.59 5.72 -12.96
C LEU A 193 0.01 7.15 -12.93
N PRO A 194 0.67 8.18 -13.52
CA PRO A 194 0.11 9.54 -13.53
C PRO A 194 -1.25 9.66 -14.21
N SER A 195 -1.58 8.75 -15.12
CA SER A 195 -2.90 8.73 -15.79
C SER A 195 -4.06 8.35 -14.86
N LEU A 196 -3.76 7.85 -13.65
CA LEU A 196 -4.76 7.51 -12.63
C LEU A 196 -5.31 8.72 -11.89
N LEU A 197 -4.66 9.88 -11.98
CA LEU A 197 -5.10 11.07 -11.26
C LEU A 197 -6.58 11.36 -11.52
N ASN A 198 -7.37 11.51 -10.44
CA ASN A 198 -8.82 11.67 -10.43
C ASN A 198 -9.63 10.47 -10.99
N LYS A 199 -9.01 9.30 -11.16
CA LYS A 199 -9.71 8.06 -11.51
C LYS A 199 -10.15 7.30 -10.27
N ASN A 200 -11.21 6.51 -10.42
CA ASN A 200 -11.66 5.60 -9.38
C ASN A 200 -10.74 4.39 -9.29
N VAL A 201 -10.51 3.95 -8.06
CA VAL A 201 -9.83 2.71 -7.73
C VAL A 201 -10.63 1.93 -6.70
N ILE A 202 -10.42 0.63 -6.67
CA ILE A 202 -11.16 -0.31 -5.82
C ILE A 202 -10.14 -1.14 -5.05
N THR A 203 -10.39 -1.34 -3.79
CA THR A 203 -9.63 -2.28 -2.95
C THR A 203 -10.55 -3.31 -2.30
N ALA A 204 -9.97 -4.41 -1.83
CA ALA A 204 -10.59 -5.30 -0.87
C ALA A 204 -9.57 -5.61 0.21
N GLY A 205 -9.88 -5.24 1.43
CA GLY A 205 -9.04 -5.46 2.60
C GLY A 205 -9.69 -6.41 3.59
N ALA A 206 -8.89 -7.04 4.44
CA ALA A 206 -9.36 -7.99 5.45
C ALA A 206 -10.33 -7.36 6.46
N VAL A 207 -10.26 -6.04 6.63
CA VAL A 207 -11.10 -5.27 7.56
C VAL A 207 -12.15 -4.45 6.82
N THR A 208 -11.74 -3.75 5.77
CA THR A 208 -12.63 -2.81 5.08
C THR A 208 -13.56 -3.52 4.10
N ASN A 209 -13.27 -4.77 3.72
CA ASN A 209 -13.92 -5.44 2.60
C ASN A 209 -13.75 -4.64 1.30
N MET A 210 -14.73 -4.66 0.40
CA MET A 210 -14.65 -3.88 -0.83
C MET A 210 -14.96 -2.41 -0.59
N LYS A 211 -14.04 -1.53 -1.03
CA LYS A 211 -14.23 -0.08 -0.98
C LYS A 211 -13.67 0.57 -2.24
N GLN A 212 -14.31 1.65 -2.65
CA GLN A 212 -13.92 2.47 -3.80
C GLN A 212 -13.59 3.88 -3.34
N GLY A 213 -12.65 4.52 -4.03
CA GLY A 213 -12.29 5.92 -3.84
C GLY A 213 -11.53 6.45 -5.05
N LYS A 214 -11.29 7.76 -5.08
CA LYS A 214 -10.55 8.44 -6.14
C LYS A 214 -9.06 8.51 -5.83
N VAL A 215 -8.25 8.49 -6.87
CA VAL A 215 -6.84 8.89 -6.80
C VAL A 215 -6.75 10.41 -6.72
N LEU A 216 -6.19 10.89 -5.62
CA LEU A 216 -6.05 12.32 -5.31
C LEU A 216 -4.70 12.86 -5.78
N ASP A 217 -3.64 12.07 -5.59
CA ASP A 217 -2.27 12.43 -5.90
C ASP A 217 -1.47 11.21 -6.41
N THR A 218 -0.45 11.47 -7.24
CA THR A 218 0.48 10.47 -7.75
C THR A 218 1.93 10.91 -7.54
N ASN A 219 2.89 9.96 -7.64
CA ASN A 219 4.31 10.21 -7.43
C ASN A 219 4.63 10.87 -6.09
N GLY A 220 3.88 10.49 -5.06
CA GLY A 220 4.03 11.04 -3.72
C GLY A 220 5.31 10.56 -3.03
N LYS A 221 5.79 11.40 -2.10
CA LYS A 221 6.77 11.01 -1.08
C LYS A 221 6.14 11.28 0.27
N VAL A 222 6.15 10.27 1.14
CA VAL A 222 5.53 10.36 2.46
C VAL A 222 6.46 9.81 3.54
N ILE A 223 6.31 10.32 4.75
CA ILE A 223 7.00 9.83 5.94
C ILE A 223 5.93 9.25 6.87
N LEU A 224 6.10 8.00 7.26
CA LEU A 224 5.28 7.43 8.33
C LEU A 224 5.68 8.09 9.65
N THR A 225 4.72 8.72 10.31
CA THR A 225 4.98 9.53 11.52
C THR A 225 5.41 8.71 12.72
N ASN A 226 4.91 7.46 12.81
CA ASN A 226 5.25 6.54 13.91
C ASN A 226 6.65 5.89 13.79
N THR A 227 7.20 5.76 12.57
CA THR A 227 8.49 5.08 12.33
C THR A 227 9.55 5.99 11.74
N GLY A 228 9.20 7.18 11.26
CA GLY A 228 10.09 8.06 10.49
C GLY A 228 10.47 7.51 9.11
N ARG A 229 9.87 6.38 8.69
CA ARG A 229 10.19 5.73 7.41
C ARG A 229 9.65 6.54 6.25
N ARG A 230 10.49 6.73 5.23
CA ARG A 230 10.13 7.43 3.99
C ARG A 230 9.75 6.43 2.92
N PHE A 231 8.68 6.74 2.19
CA PHE A 231 8.28 6.04 0.97
C PHE A 231 8.20 7.01 -0.19
N GLU A 232 8.63 6.55 -1.37
CA GLU A 232 8.61 7.31 -2.62
C GLU A 232 7.67 6.64 -3.63
N ASN A 233 7.27 7.41 -4.67
CA ASN A 233 6.37 6.95 -5.73
C ASN A 233 4.99 6.48 -5.23
N VAL A 234 4.54 7.00 -4.10
CA VAL A 234 3.27 6.63 -3.48
C VAL A 234 2.11 7.22 -4.26
N VAL A 235 1.05 6.44 -4.44
CA VAL A 235 -0.25 6.91 -4.92
C VAL A 235 -1.13 7.17 -3.71
N VAL A 236 -1.76 8.34 -3.68
CA VAL A 236 -2.64 8.78 -2.59
C VAL A 236 -4.08 8.76 -3.07
N THR A 237 -4.96 8.19 -2.27
CA THR A 237 -6.39 8.10 -2.59
C THR A 237 -7.25 8.69 -1.48
N GLU A 238 -8.53 8.91 -1.75
CA GLU A 238 -9.54 9.00 -0.69
C GLU A 238 -9.40 7.80 0.24
N LYS A 239 -9.91 7.90 1.47
CA LYS A 239 -9.75 6.82 2.46
C LYS A 239 -10.53 5.57 2.06
N ILE A 240 -9.80 4.58 1.60
CA ILE A 240 -10.30 3.27 1.18
C ILE A 240 -9.80 2.11 2.05
N SER A 241 -9.10 2.42 3.15
CA SER A 241 -8.52 1.41 4.02
C SER A 241 -8.65 1.76 5.49
N LYS A 242 -8.49 0.74 6.35
CA LYS A 242 -8.46 0.80 7.81
C LYS A 242 -7.28 -0.02 8.34
N PRO A 243 -6.93 0.08 9.61
CA PRO A 243 -6.01 -0.86 10.26
C PRO A 243 -6.42 -2.33 9.98
N GLY A 244 -5.45 -3.17 9.59
CA GLY A 244 -5.65 -4.55 9.10
C GLY A 244 -5.67 -4.70 7.57
N ASP A 245 -5.79 -3.60 6.82
CA ASP A 245 -5.80 -3.63 5.35
C ASP A 245 -4.41 -3.46 4.72
N SER A 246 -3.33 -3.38 5.49
CA SER A 246 -1.96 -3.42 4.95
C SER A 246 -1.73 -4.65 4.09
N GLY A 247 -1.28 -4.44 2.86
CA GLY A 247 -1.14 -5.47 1.84
C GLY A 247 -2.33 -5.59 0.88
N ALA A 248 -3.49 -5.00 1.20
CA ALA A 248 -4.68 -5.07 0.35
C ALA A 248 -4.41 -4.59 -1.08
N PRO A 249 -4.83 -5.33 -2.11
CA PRO A 249 -4.63 -4.96 -3.50
C PRO A 249 -5.53 -3.80 -3.89
N VAL A 250 -4.99 -2.90 -4.70
CA VAL A 250 -5.74 -1.79 -5.30
C VAL A 250 -5.73 -1.92 -6.80
N ILE A 251 -6.91 -1.89 -7.41
CA ILE A 251 -7.13 -2.00 -8.85
C ILE A 251 -7.93 -0.82 -9.40
N ASP A 252 -7.81 -0.56 -10.68
CA ASP A 252 -8.69 0.36 -11.40
C ASP A 252 -10.02 -0.33 -11.82
N GLU A 253 -10.87 0.42 -12.49
CA GLU A 253 -12.16 -0.09 -13.02
C GLU A 253 -12.00 -1.20 -14.07
N ASN A 254 -10.82 -1.29 -14.73
CA ASN A 254 -10.47 -2.32 -15.71
C ASN A 254 -9.79 -3.54 -15.08
N ASN A 255 -9.70 -3.59 -13.74
CA ASN A 255 -9.02 -4.62 -12.95
C ASN A 255 -7.48 -4.63 -13.13
N LYS A 256 -6.89 -3.53 -13.57
CA LYS A 256 -5.43 -3.37 -13.66
C LYS A 256 -4.89 -2.95 -12.29
N VAL A 257 -3.88 -3.65 -11.81
CA VAL A 257 -3.31 -3.45 -10.47
C VAL A 257 -2.54 -2.13 -10.40
N VAL A 258 -2.87 -1.30 -9.43
CA VAL A 258 -2.16 -0.06 -9.07
C VAL A 258 -1.01 -0.37 -8.11
N GLY A 259 -1.31 -1.10 -7.03
CA GLY A 259 -0.36 -1.41 -5.98
C GLY A 259 -1.03 -2.10 -4.80
N ILE A 260 -0.39 -2.01 -3.64
CA ILE A 260 -0.93 -2.49 -2.36
C ILE A 260 -1.01 -1.36 -1.34
N ILE A 261 -1.98 -1.42 -0.45
CA ILE A 261 -2.11 -0.50 0.70
C ILE A 261 -0.94 -0.71 1.65
N ILE A 262 -0.26 0.38 2.04
CA ILE A 262 0.79 0.34 3.05
C ILE A 262 0.44 1.12 4.32
N ALA A 263 -0.39 2.16 4.19
CA ALA A 263 -0.70 3.07 5.29
C ALA A 263 -2.03 3.81 5.06
N SER A 264 -2.54 4.43 6.10
CA SER A 264 -3.55 5.49 6.02
C SER A 264 -3.26 6.61 7.00
N ASP A 265 -3.86 7.77 6.77
CA ASP A 265 -3.87 8.87 7.73
C ASP A 265 -5.14 8.85 8.62
N GLU A 266 -5.16 9.73 9.60
CA GLU A 266 -6.28 9.83 10.55
C GLU A 266 -7.55 10.35 9.88
N PHE A 267 -7.42 11.17 8.85
CA PHE A 267 -8.55 11.91 8.34
C PHE A 267 -9.20 11.26 7.12
N PHE A 268 -8.55 11.28 5.95
CA PHE A 268 -9.30 10.99 4.73
C PHE A 268 -8.52 10.30 3.62
N ARG A 269 -7.29 9.76 3.86
CA ARG A 269 -6.44 9.23 2.78
C ARG A 269 -5.92 7.83 3.07
N SER A 270 -5.70 7.10 1.98
CA SER A 270 -4.94 5.85 1.97
C SER A 270 -3.74 5.99 1.05
N TYR A 271 -2.66 5.30 1.41
CA TYR A 271 -1.37 5.36 0.74
C TYR A 271 -1.05 4.00 0.13
N ILE A 272 -0.78 4.01 -1.18
CA ILE A 272 -0.62 2.81 -2.01
C ILE A 272 0.80 2.80 -2.55
N LEU A 273 1.51 1.69 -2.36
CA LEU A 273 2.81 1.47 -2.94
C LEU A 273 2.67 0.67 -4.23
N PRO A 274 3.11 1.22 -5.39
CA PRO A 274 3.07 0.50 -6.65
C PRO A 274 3.96 -0.74 -6.65
N VAL A 275 3.51 -1.81 -7.29
CA VAL A 275 4.20 -3.11 -7.26
C VAL A 275 5.06 -3.39 -8.49
N HIS A 276 5.03 -2.53 -9.52
CA HIS A 276 5.66 -2.81 -10.81
C HIS A 276 7.17 -3.07 -10.72
N ASN A 277 7.90 -2.30 -9.93
CA ASN A 277 9.35 -2.50 -9.75
C ASN A 277 9.65 -3.88 -9.17
N LEU A 278 8.92 -4.30 -8.13
CA LEU A 278 9.08 -5.63 -7.55
C LEU A 278 8.84 -6.72 -8.60
N LEU A 279 7.75 -6.61 -9.36
CA LEU A 279 7.35 -7.63 -10.33
C LEU A 279 8.39 -7.74 -11.47
N ILE A 280 8.85 -6.61 -12.01
CA ILE A 280 9.81 -6.59 -13.10
C ILE A 280 11.19 -7.07 -12.63
N LEU A 281 11.74 -6.49 -11.57
CA LEU A 281 13.10 -6.79 -11.10
C LEU A 281 13.26 -8.23 -10.63
N ASN A 282 12.22 -8.82 -10.07
CA ASN A 282 12.25 -10.19 -9.54
C ASN A 282 11.62 -11.22 -10.48
N SER A 283 11.23 -10.84 -11.70
CA SER A 283 10.63 -11.73 -12.70
C SER A 283 9.33 -12.41 -12.22
N TYR A 284 8.60 -11.81 -11.31
CA TYR A 284 7.26 -12.27 -10.95
C TYR A 284 6.23 -11.83 -11.98
N ARG A 285 5.21 -12.67 -12.17
CA ARG A 285 4.05 -12.40 -13.04
C ARG A 285 2.77 -12.51 -12.22
N LEU A 286 1.77 -11.74 -12.59
CA LEU A 286 0.40 -11.97 -12.09
C LEU A 286 -0.07 -13.32 -12.61
N ASN A 287 -0.69 -14.10 -11.71
CA ASN A 287 -1.17 -15.45 -12.04
C ASN A 287 -2.51 -15.38 -12.83
#